data_55e3a2e6e903d4177533c2c28f8ee289
#
_entry.id   55e3a2e6e903d4177533c2c28f8ee289
#
_cell.length_a   1.000
_cell.length_b   1.000
_cell.length_c   1.000
_cell.angle_alpha   90.00
_cell.angle_beta   90.00
_cell.angle_gamma   90.00
#
_symmetry.space_group_name_H-M   'P 1'
#
loop_
_entity.id
_entity.type
_entity.pdbx_description
1 polymer ?
#
loop_
_entity_poly.entity_id
_entity_poly.type
_entity_poly.pdbx_seq_one_letter_code
_entity_poly.pdbx_strand_id
1 'polypeptide(L)'
;MGEMESDVQPELKDEHEFFDADELPWTDAEGAPGVSERVLSSAPSGDGAELTRLARWAPGLDTSAAGVIRHAYYEEVYLLEGELEDLTLGRTFTAGHYASRPPGMPHGPYRTSPGCVMLEIRHRPR
;
A
#
# COMPACT_ATOMS: atom_id res chain seq x y z
N MET A 1 -2.78 37.25 -15.60
CA MET A 1 -2.57 36.78 -15.47
C MET A 1 -2.01 35.55 -15.50
N GLY A 2 -1.27 35.10 -15.98
CA GLY A 2 -0.63 33.88 -16.09
C GLY A 2 -0.46 33.13 -14.83
N GLU A 3 -0.69 33.82 -13.80
CA GLU A 3 -0.55 33.20 -12.51
C GLU A 3 -1.48 32.04 -12.36
N MET A 4 -2.43 31.87 -13.19
CA MET A 4 -3.35 30.76 -13.07
C MET A 4 -2.63 29.43 -13.22
N GLU A 5 -1.68 29.39 -14.15
CA GLU A 5 -0.96 28.16 -14.35
C GLU A 5 -0.13 27.82 -13.15
N SER A 6 0.41 28.84 -12.48
CA SER A 6 1.22 28.57 -11.33
C SER A 6 0.40 28.06 -10.15
N ASP A 7 -0.93 28.10 -10.27
CA ASP A 7 -1.78 27.59 -9.22
C ASP A 7 -1.99 26.09 -9.29
N VAL A 8 -1.42 25.44 -10.29
CA VAL A 8 -1.48 23.98 -10.36
C VAL A 8 -0.68 23.44 -9.18
N GLN A 9 -1.36 22.89 -8.23
CA GLN A 9 -0.75 22.37 -7.01
C GLN A 9 -0.55 20.87 -7.14
N PRO A 10 0.47 20.32 -6.49
CA PRO A 10 0.52 18.88 -6.34
C PRO A 10 -0.76 18.39 -5.70
N GLU A 11 -1.24 17.26 -6.16
CA GLU A 11 -2.43 16.68 -5.61
C GLU A 11 -2.12 16.16 -4.20
N LEU A 12 -2.81 16.70 -3.21
CA LEU A 12 -2.57 16.36 -1.82
C LEU A 12 -3.60 15.33 -1.35
N LYS A 13 -3.20 14.53 -0.37
CA LYS A 13 -4.14 13.66 0.32
C LYS A 13 -5.09 14.53 1.14
N ASP A 14 -6.31 14.02 1.33
CA ASP A 14 -7.33 14.69 2.12
C ASP A 14 -6.87 14.88 3.57
N GLU A 15 -7.40 15.91 4.20
CA GLU A 15 -7.03 16.28 5.55
C GLU A 15 -7.95 15.58 6.55
N HIS A 16 -7.37 14.95 7.56
CA HIS A 16 -8.09 14.33 8.65
C HIS A 16 -7.40 14.65 9.97
N GLU A 17 -8.19 15.03 10.97
CA GLU A 17 -7.72 15.01 12.34
C GLU A 17 -7.96 13.58 12.87
N PHE A 18 -7.60 13.27 14.09
CA PHE A 18 -7.76 11.92 14.62
C PHE A 18 -9.17 11.39 14.41
N PHE A 19 -9.28 10.20 13.88
CA PHE A 19 -10.53 9.46 13.77
C PHE A 19 -10.25 7.99 14.08
N ASP A 20 -11.28 7.25 14.42
CA ASP A 20 -11.15 5.83 14.74
C ASP A 20 -11.10 5.01 13.44
N ALA A 21 -9.91 4.62 13.02
CA ALA A 21 -9.74 3.85 11.79
C ALA A 21 -10.40 2.46 11.88
N ASP A 22 -10.58 1.94 13.10
CA ASP A 22 -11.23 0.64 13.27
C ASP A 22 -12.71 0.68 12.92
N GLU A 23 -13.31 1.86 12.86
CA GLU A 23 -14.71 2.02 12.45
C GLU A 23 -14.86 1.99 10.93
N LEU A 24 -13.78 2.11 10.16
CA LEU A 24 -13.86 1.97 8.72
C LEU A 24 -14.08 0.50 8.34
N PRO A 25 -15.02 0.22 7.44
CA PRO A 25 -15.21 -1.15 7.00
C PRO A 25 -14.02 -1.61 6.15
N TRP A 26 -13.72 -2.89 6.21
CA TRP A 26 -12.81 -3.49 5.25
C TRP A 26 -13.55 -3.63 3.92
N THR A 27 -12.97 -3.12 2.85
CA THR A 27 -13.53 -3.23 1.51
C THR A 27 -12.55 -3.94 0.59
N ASP A 28 -13.04 -4.60 -0.43
CA ASP A 28 -12.16 -5.31 -1.36
C ASP A 28 -11.28 -4.30 -2.11
N ALA A 29 -9.99 -4.58 -2.20
CA ALA A 29 -9.08 -3.77 -3.00
C ALA A 29 -9.30 -4.11 -4.47
N GLU A 30 -9.50 -3.09 -5.30
CA GLU A 30 -9.75 -3.28 -6.71
C GLU A 30 -8.54 -3.93 -7.40
N GLY A 31 -8.80 -4.95 -8.20
CA GLY A 31 -7.76 -5.62 -8.97
C GLY A 31 -6.83 -6.51 -8.15
N ALA A 32 -7.13 -6.75 -6.88
CA ALA A 32 -6.28 -7.55 -5.99
C ALA A 32 -7.12 -8.56 -5.21
N PRO A 33 -7.54 -9.67 -5.83
CA PRO A 33 -8.33 -10.69 -5.15
C PRO A 33 -7.63 -11.18 -3.87
N GLY A 34 -8.38 -11.30 -2.79
CA GLY A 34 -7.84 -11.73 -1.51
C GLY A 34 -7.26 -10.61 -0.66
N VAL A 35 -7.24 -9.38 -1.19
CA VAL A 35 -6.79 -8.21 -0.44
C VAL A 35 -7.98 -7.32 -0.13
N SER A 36 -8.12 -6.94 1.13
CA SER A 36 -9.08 -5.92 1.54
C SER A 36 -8.35 -4.75 2.15
N GLU A 37 -9.00 -3.60 2.19
CA GLU A 37 -8.35 -2.37 2.60
C GLU A 37 -9.25 -1.46 3.42
N ARG A 38 -8.61 -0.63 4.23
CA ARG A 38 -9.18 0.55 4.86
C ARG A 38 -8.31 1.71 4.41
N VAL A 39 -8.83 2.55 3.52
CA VAL A 39 -8.07 3.72 3.04
C VAL A 39 -8.18 4.82 4.09
N LEU A 40 -7.05 5.22 4.66
CA LEU A 40 -7.00 6.23 5.72
C LEU A 40 -6.97 7.63 5.14
N SER A 41 -6.24 7.83 4.06
CA SER A 41 -6.19 9.10 3.34
C SER A 41 -5.74 8.84 1.91
N SER A 42 -6.23 9.63 0.98
CA SER A 42 -5.88 9.48 -0.43
C SER A 42 -6.00 10.80 -1.17
N ALA A 43 -5.28 10.92 -2.29
CA ALA A 43 -5.44 12.05 -3.18
C ALA A 43 -6.71 11.88 -4.03
N PRO A 44 -7.34 12.98 -4.44
CA PRO A 44 -8.62 12.92 -5.16
C PRO A 44 -8.60 12.17 -6.48
N SER A 45 -7.42 12.06 -7.14
CA SER A 45 -7.34 11.34 -8.41
C SER A 45 -7.71 9.88 -8.29
N GLY A 46 -7.49 9.28 -7.10
CA GLY A 46 -7.80 7.88 -6.90
C GLY A 46 -6.94 6.91 -7.67
N ASP A 47 -5.78 7.34 -8.19
CA ASP A 47 -4.92 6.48 -9.00
C ASP A 47 -4.03 5.55 -8.15
N GLY A 48 -4.16 5.63 -6.84
CA GLY A 48 -3.43 4.73 -5.93
C GLY A 48 -1.98 5.10 -5.68
N ALA A 49 -1.46 6.16 -6.31
CA ALA A 49 -0.06 6.54 -6.16
C ALA A 49 0.17 7.50 -4.98
N GLU A 50 -0.89 8.02 -4.38
CA GLU A 50 -0.81 8.98 -3.30
C GLU A 50 -1.88 8.58 -2.29
N LEU A 51 -1.56 7.65 -1.38
CA LEU A 51 -2.52 7.18 -0.38
C LEU A 51 -1.81 6.56 0.82
N THR A 52 -2.54 6.47 1.91
CA THR A 52 -2.18 5.68 3.08
C THR A 52 -3.34 4.73 3.38
N ARG A 53 -3.05 3.46 3.53
CA ARG A 53 -4.08 2.47 3.82
C ARG A 53 -3.60 1.38 4.77
N LEU A 54 -4.55 0.72 5.40
CA LEU A 54 -4.34 -0.61 5.97
C LEU A 54 -4.74 -1.61 4.90
N ALA A 55 -3.88 -2.60 4.65
CA ALA A 55 -4.16 -3.67 3.72
C ALA A 55 -4.17 -4.98 4.48
N ARG A 56 -5.21 -5.79 4.25
CA ARG A 56 -5.35 -7.10 4.87
C ARG A 56 -5.33 -8.16 3.78
N TRP A 57 -4.38 -9.07 3.88
CA TRP A 57 -4.24 -10.19 2.95
C TRP A 57 -4.86 -11.44 3.58
N ALA A 58 -5.70 -12.11 2.82
CA ALA A 58 -6.37 -13.32 3.30
C ALA A 58 -5.38 -14.45 3.54
N PRO A 59 -5.65 -15.34 4.52
CA PRO A 59 -4.81 -16.52 4.70
C PRO A 59 -4.71 -17.34 3.41
N GLY A 60 -3.49 -17.76 3.08
CA GLY A 60 -3.24 -18.54 1.87
C GLY A 60 -3.04 -17.73 0.60
N LEU A 61 -3.11 -16.40 0.67
CA LEU A 61 -2.90 -15.57 -0.51
C LEU A 61 -1.47 -15.75 -1.03
N ASP A 62 -1.35 -15.94 -2.35
CA ASP A 62 -0.09 -16.16 -3.04
C ASP A 62 -0.11 -15.30 -4.30
N THR A 63 0.87 -14.41 -4.45
CA THR A 63 0.94 -13.49 -5.59
C THR A 63 1.91 -13.95 -6.67
N SER A 64 2.28 -15.25 -6.67
CA SER A 64 3.24 -15.79 -7.64
C SER A 64 2.84 -15.51 -9.08
N ALA A 65 1.55 -15.53 -9.38
CA ALA A 65 1.06 -15.28 -10.75
C ALA A 65 1.38 -13.86 -11.23
N ALA A 66 1.49 -12.89 -10.31
CA ALA A 66 1.83 -11.52 -10.67
C ALA A 66 3.34 -11.34 -10.87
N GLY A 67 4.15 -12.25 -10.33
CA GLY A 67 5.60 -12.17 -10.42
C GLY A 67 6.17 -10.99 -9.63
N VAL A 68 7.36 -10.57 -10.05
CA VAL A 68 8.04 -9.40 -9.46
C VAL A 68 7.32 -8.14 -9.90
N ILE A 69 7.12 -7.22 -8.96
CA ILE A 69 6.39 -5.97 -9.19
C ILE A 69 7.35 -4.80 -9.06
N ARG A 70 7.10 -3.74 -9.84
CA ARG A 70 7.78 -2.45 -9.73
C ARG A 70 6.72 -1.36 -9.77
N HIS A 71 6.86 -0.35 -8.92
CA HIS A 71 5.94 0.79 -8.91
C HIS A 71 6.63 2.05 -9.38
N ALA A 72 5.83 2.97 -9.91
CA ALA A 72 6.33 4.29 -10.29
C ALA A 72 6.29 5.28 -9.13
N TYR A 73 5.82 4.86 -7.97
CA TYR A 73 5.70 5.69 -6.77
C TYR A 73 6.57 5.13 -5.64
N TYR A 74 6.79 5.95 -4.62
CA TYR A 74 7.40 5.50 -3.37
C TYR A 74 6.38 4.71 -2.58
N GLU A 75 6.82 3.63 -1.95
CA GLU A 75 5.96 2.85 -1.07
C GLU A 75 6.69 2.48 0.20
N GLU A 76 6.06 2.76 1.34
CA GLU A 76 6.53 2.26 2.62
C GLU A 76 5.52 1.26 3.15
N VAL A 77 5.99 0.19 3.75
CA VAL A 77 5.14 -0.86 4.29
C VAL A 77 5.62 -1.21 5.69
N TYR A 78 4.68 -1.24 6.63
CA TYR A 78 4.95 -1.70 7.99
C TYR A 78 4.01 -2.86 8.30
N LEU A 79 4.58 -4.02 8.58
CA LEU A 79 3.80 -5.22 8.87
C LEU A 79 3.28 -5.15 10.31
N LEU A 80 1.96 -5.13 10.46
CA LEU A 80 1.30 -4.97 11.75
C LEU A 80 0.94 -6.31 12.38
N GLU A 81 0.50 -7.28 11.57
CA GLU A 81 0.05 -8.59 12.06
C GLU A 81 0.36 -9.65 11.03
N GLY A 82 0.56 -10.88 11.50
CA GLY A 82 0.71 -12.03 10.65
C GLY A 82 2.12 -12.21 10.11
N GLU A 83 2.19 -12.86 8.96
CA GLU A 83 3.46 -13.20 8.32
C GLU A 83 3.37 -12.95 6.83
N LEU A 84 4.49 -12.54 6.23
CA LEU A 84 4.60 -12.35 4.79
C LEU A 84 5.92 -12.98 4.32
N GLU A 85 5.82 -13.96 3.43
CA GLU A 85 6.99 -14.58 2.84
C GLU A 85 7.31 -13.93 1.51
N ASP A 86 8.57 -13.48 1.34
CA ASP A 86 9.07 -12.99 0.07
C ASP A 86 9.65 -14.19 -0.68
N LEU A 87 9.04 -14.56 -1.79
CA LEU A 87 9.41 -15.78 -2.52
C LEU A 87 10.71 -15.61 -3.29
N THR A 88 11.08 -14.38 -3.64
CA THR A 88 12.37 -14.11 -4.30
C THR A 88 13.52 -14.20 -3.30
N LEU A 89 13.35 -13.61 -2.12
CA LEU A 89 14.40 -13.61 -1.10
C LEU A 89 14.43 -14.91 -0.29
N GLY A 90 13.36 -15.69 -0.31
CA GLY A 90 13.24 -16.90 0.51
C GLY A 90 13.22 -16.60 2.00
N ARG A 91 12.60 -15.47 2.39
CA ARG A 91 12.53 -15.02 3.78
C ARG A 91 11.10 -14.71 4.17
N THR A 92 10.78 -15.00 5.43
CA THR A 92 9.48 -14.68 6.02
C THR A 92 9.64 -13.53 7.00
N PHE A 93 8.77 -12.53 6.85
CA PHE A 93 8.74 -11.36 7.72
C PHE A 93 7.51 -11.42 8.61
N THR A 94 7.62 -10.87 9.80
CA THR A 94 6.58 -10.88 10.83
C THR A 94 6.28 -9.46 11.27
N ALA A 95 5.31 -9.30 12.18
CA ALA A 95 4.94 -7.98 12.71
C ALA A 95 6.17 -7.22 13.18
N GLY A 96 6.23 -5.94 12.86
CA GLY A 96 7.35 -5.07 13.20
C GLY A 96 8.38 -4.92 12.08
N HIS A 97 8.30 -5.70 11.01
CA HIS A 97 9.19 -5.52 9.86
C HIS A 97 8.71 -4.39 8.97
N TYR A 98 9.65 -3.67 8.39
CA TYR A 98 9.41 -2.46 7.61
C TYR A 98 10.13 -2.54 6.27
N ALA A 99 9.49 -2.05 5.22
CA ALA A 99 10.08 -1.93 3.90
C ALA A 99 9.94 -0.51 3.39
N SER A 100 10.98 -0.02 2.72
CA SER A 100 10.97 1.27 2.03
C SER A 100 11.37 1.03 0.59
N ARG A 101 10.49 1.38 -0.34
CA ARG A 101 10.64 1.06 -1.75
C ARG A 101 10.60 2.31 -2.61
N PRO A 102 11.76 2.82 -3.05
CA PRO A 102 11.76 3.91 -4.03
C PRO A 102 11.19 3.43 -5.38
N PRO A 103 10.78 4.36 -6.23
CA PRO A 103 10.26 4.01 -7.56
C PRO A 103 11.21 3.08 -8.31
N GLY A 104 10.64 2.09 -8.98
CA GLY A 104 11.41 1.14 -9.78
C GLY A 104 12.03 -0.02 -9.01
N MET A 105 11.99 0.00 -7.69
CA MET A 105 12.56 -1.10 -6.90
C MET A 105 11.73 -2.38 -7.11
N PRO A 106 12.36 -3.48 -7.56
CA PRO A 106 11.63 -4.73 -7.72
C PRO A 106 11.32 -5.36 -6.37
N HIS A 107 10.11 -5.92 -6.22
CA HIS A 107 9.74 -6.64 -5.02
C HIS A 107 8.72 -7.73 -5.33
N GLY A 108 8.62 -8.71 -4.43
CA GLY A 108 7.73 -9.85 -4.59
C GLY A 108 8.29 -10.91 -5.54
N PRO A 109 7.47 -11.90 -5.88
CA PRO A 109 6.12 -12.12 -5.34
C PRO A 109 6.12 -12.60 -3.90
N TYR A 110 4.93 -12.65 -3.31
CA TYR A 110 4.76 -12.94 -1.89
C TYR A 110 3.75 -14.05 -1.65
N ARG A 111 3.82 -14.63 -0.47
CA ARG A 111 2.83 -15.57 0.03
C ARG A 111 2.61 -15.33 1.51
N THR A 112 1.37 -15.44 1.97
CA THR A 112 1.08 -15.39 3.40
C THR A 112 0.23 -16.60 3.77
N SER A 113 0.75 -17.47 4.62
CA SER A 113 0.01 -18.62 5.09
C SER A 113 -1.09 -18.23 6.09
N PRO A 114 -0.79 -17.47 7.13
CA PRO A 114 -1.82 -17.11 8.13
C PRO A 114 -2.62 -15.86 7.77
N GLY A 115 -2.26 -15.16 6.71
CA GLY A 115 -2.74 -13.82 6.43
C GLY A 115 -1.88 -12.77 7.13
N CYS A 116 -2.06 -11.52 6.73
CA CYS A 116 -1.32 -10.42 7.34
C CYS A 116 -2.07 -9.10 7.19
N VAL A 117 -1.68 -8.14 8.03
CA VAL A 117 -2.17 -6.77 7.96
C VAL A 117 -0.97 -5.84 7.91
N MET A 118 -0.99 -4.92 6.95
CA MET A 118 0.10 -3.97 6.72
C MET A 118 -0.42 -2.55 6.68
N LEU A 119 0.39 -1.62 7.21
CA LEU A 119 0.20 -0.20 6.93
C LEU A 119 1.03 0.12 5.70
N GLU A 120 0.39 0.68 4.68
CA GLU A 120 1.05 1.05 3.42
C GLU A 120 0.90 2.53 3.18
N ILE A 121 2.01 3.18 2.87
CA ILE A 121 2.07 4.61 2.57
C ILE A 121 2.69 4.76 1.19
N ARG A 122 1.97 5.41 0.29
CA ARG A 122 2.42 5.65 -1.08
C ARG A 122 2.41 7.12 -1.37
N HIS A 123 3.43 7.59 -2.09
CA HIS A 123 3.43 8.96 -2.60
C HIS A 123 4.17 9.04 -3.93
N ARG A 124 3.78 10.02 -4.73
CA ARG A 124 4.40 10.23 -6.04
C ARG A 124 5.84 10.72 -5.87
N PRO A 125 6.70 10.44 -6.85
CA PRO A 125 8.03 11.04 -6.88
C PRO A 125 7.94 12.55 -6.92
N ARG A 126 8.88 13.20 -6.28
CA ARG A 126 8.94 14.66 -6.22
C ARG A 126 9.95 15.22 -7.24
#